data_cce56ea4268ddee202cbc90a4fb027ab
#
_entry.id   cce56ea4268ddee202cbc90a4fb027ab
#
_cell.length_a   1.000
_cell.length_b   1.000
_cell.length_c   1.000
_cell.angle_alpha   90.00
_cell.angle_beta   90.00
_cell.angle_gamma   90.00
#
_symmetry.space_group_name_H-M   'P 1'
#
loop_
_entity.id
_entity.type
_entity.pdbx_description
1 polymer ?
#
loop_
_entity_poly.entity_id
_entity_poly.type
_entity_poly.pdbx_seq_one_letter_code
_entity_poly.pdbx_strand_id
1 'polypeptide(L)'
;TAEIEALGSYVSSTYPPVTTTPLAYVPQAIGISLARLLGLNTVCLLYFGRFCNLLFFVAMLYWSMKRIPFGKEVLFGVAVLPMTLHLAASFSYDVMILACMFLLTAVCLDLAYEKAQVRVRDIVLLAVLAAVAGPCKMVYAPMLGLCLLIPMQKFGKVRNWFISAFAVGIAWGMAMYLVNSQVIATYAAATEADS
;
A
#
# COMPACT_ATOMS: atom_id res chain seq x y z
N THR A 1 37.18 11.54 7.73
CA THR A 1 36.42 12.59 8.48
C THR A 1 35.81 13.62 7.53
N ALA A 2 36.50 14.02 6.46
CA ALA A 2 35.99 14.96 5.45
C ALA A 2 34.78 14.44 4.65
N GLU A 3 34.67 13.13 4.41
CA GLU A 3 33.47 12.52 3.76
C GLU A 3 32.22 12.56 4.63
N ILE A 4 32.36 12.55 5.95
CA ILE A 4 31.22 12.61 6.88
C ILE A 4 30.70 14.04 7.01
N GLU A 5 31.56 15.05 6.90
CA GLU A 5 31.16 16.46 6.87
C GLU A 5 30.45 16.84 5.55
N ALA A 6 30.81 16.22 4.44
CA ALA A 6 30.15 16.39 3.14
C ALA A 6 28.69 15.83 3.14
N LEU A 7 28.38 14.87 3.99
CA LEU A 7 27.02 14.33 4.18
C LEU A 7 26.06 15.27 4.93
N GLY A 8 26.58 16.33 5.56
CA GLY A 8 25.78 17.38 6.20
C GLY A 8 25.42 18.56 5.30
N SER A 9 26.02 18.68 4.14
CA SER A 9 25.64 19.71 3.16
C SER A 9 24.42 19.23 2.36
N TYR A 10 23.36 20.04 2.34
CA TYR A 10 22.22 19.80 1.47
C TYR A 10 22.68 19.79 0.00
N VAL A 11 22.83 18.60 -0.57
CA VAL A 11 23.07 18.44 -1.99
C VAL A 11 21.74 18.68 -2.68
N SER A 12 21.59 19.78 -3.40
CA SER A 12 20.44 20.02 -4.24
C SER A 12 20.40 18.96 -5.32
N SER A 13 19.47 18.02 -5.21
CA SER A 13 19.24 17.00 -6.21
C SER A 13 18.56 17.62 -7.42
N THR A 14 19.11 17.41 -8.62
CA THR A 14 18.49 17.80 -9.90
C THR A 14 17.29 16.92 -10.26
N TYR A 15 17.04 15.86 -9.46
CA TYR A 15 15.89 14.98 -9.66
C TYR A 15 14.64 15.61 -9.08
N PRO A 16 13.50 15.53 -9.80
CA PRO A 16 12.23 16.01 -9.27
C PRO A 16 11.90 15.31 -7.95
N PRO A 17 11.29 16.01 -6.99
CA PRO A 17 10.91 15.42 -5.72
C PRO A 17 10.00 14.21 -5.94
N VAL A 18 10.24 13.14 -5.18
CA VAL A 18 9.41 11.94 -5.24
C VAL A 18 8.00 12.29 -4.77
N THR A 19 7.05 12.26 -5.68
CA THR A 19 5.63 12.60 -5.42
C THR A 19 4.83 11.45 -4.80
N THR A 20 5.51 10.36 -4.43
CA THR A 20 4.88 9.18 -3.87
C THR A 20 4.62 9.36 -2.36
N THR A 21 3.49 8.86 -1.88
CA THR A 21 3.13 8.94 -0.46
C THR A 21 4.20 8.32 0.45
N PRO A 22 4.58 9.00 1.55
CA PRO A 22 5.50 8.45 2.55
C PRO A 22 5.05 7.12 3.14
N LEU A 23 3.74 6.87 3.16
CA LEU A 23 3.13 5.65 3.68
C LEU A 23 3.64 4.39 2.97
N ALA A 24 3.94 4.48 1.67
CA ALA A 24 4.45 3.37 0.87
C ALA A 24 5.86 2.90 1.31
N TYR A 25 6.61 3.77 2.01
CA TYR A 25 7.97 3.49 2.47
C TYR A 25 8.05 3.08 3.95
N VAL A 26 6.92 2.96 4.65
CA VAL A 26 6.88 2.61 6.07
C VAL A 26 7.63 1.32 6.41
N PRO A 27 7.48 0.19 5.68
CA PRO A 27 8.22 -1.04 6.00
C PRO A 27 9.74 -0.86 5.91
N GLN A 28 10.20 -0.13 4.90
CA GLN A 28 11.61 0.16 4.68
C GLN A 28 12.16 1.11 5.75
N ALA A 29 11.38 2.15 6.10
CA ALA A 29 11.74 3.11 7.13
C ALA A 29 11.90 2.43 8.50
N ILE A 30 11.05 1.48 8.83
CA ILE A 30 11.19 0.67 10.05
C ILE A 30 12.51 -0.09 10.05
N GLY A 31 12.86 -0.76 8.93
CA GLY A 31 14.11 -1.49 8.80
C GLY A 31 15.35 -0.61 8.96
N ILE A 32 15.36 0.55 8.29
CA ILE A 32 16.45 1.52 8.38
C ILE A 32 16.56 2.08 9.80
N SER A 33 15.43 2.41 10.45
CA SER A 33 15.42 2.94 11.80
C SER A 33 15.96 1.92 12.80
N LEU A 34 15.59 0.65 12.66
CA LEU A 34 16.10 -0.44 13.48
C LEU A 34 17.62 -0.62 13.31
N ALA A 35 18.10 -0.60 12.07
CA ALA A 35 19.53 -0.71 11.78
C ALA A 35 20.33 0.48 12.34
N ARG A 36 19.76 1.69 12.34
CA ARG A 36 20.35 2.88 12.97
C ARG A 36 20.45 2.75 14.49
N LEU A 37 19.42 2.23 15.13
CA LEU A 37 19.41 1.98 16.58
C LEU A 37 20.50 0.96 17.00
N LEU A 38 20.81 0.01 16.11
CA LEU A 38 21.86 -0.97 16.31
C LEU A 38 23.27 -0.46 15.95
N GLY A 39 23.40 0.78 15.49
CA GLY A 39 24.68 1.39 15.12
C GLY A 39 25.37 0.71 13.92
N LEU A 40 24.60 0.12 13.00
CA LEU A 40 25.13 -0.63 11.86
C LEU A 40 25.65 0.29 10.74
N ASN A 41 26.56 -0.24 9.91
CA ASN A 41 27.11 0.47 8.76
C ASN A 41 26.06 0.77 7.70
N THR A 42 26.29 1.77 6.85
CA THR A 42 25.39 2.23 5.79
C THR A 42 24.91 1.08 4.87
N VAL A 43 25.80 0.14 4.55
CA VAL A 43 25.46 -1.04 3.73
C VAL A 43 24.43 -1.91 4.45
N CYS A 44 24.61 -2.13 5.76
CA CYS A 44 23.65 -2.89 6.58
C CYS A 44 22.29 -2.19 6.66
N LEU A 45 22.27 -0.83 6.74
CA LEU A 45 21.00 -0.08 6.72
C LEU A 45 20.19 -0.38 5.45
N LEU A 46 20.84 -0.42 4.29
CA LEU A 46 20.18 -0.75 3.02
C LEU A 46 19.64 -2.18 3.01
N TYR A 47 20.40 -3.15 3.49
CA TYR A 47 19.94 -4.53 3.55
C TYR A 47 18.79 -4.72 4.55
N PHE A 48 18.83 -4.06 5.70
CA PHE A 48 17.75 -4.09 6.68
C PHE A 48 16.45 -3.49 6.14
N GLY A 49 16.54 -2.37 5.41
CA GLY A 49 15.38 -1.77 4.76
C GLY A 49 14.72 -2.73 3.75
N ARG A 50 15.54 -3.37 2.90
CA ARG A 50 15.07 -4.38 1.92
C ARG A 50 14.48 -5.61 2.61
N PHE A 51 15.13 -6.09 3.66
CA PHE A 51 14.67 -7.24 4.42
C PHE A 51 13.32 -7.00 5.10
N CYS A 52 13.14 -5.83 5.73
CA CYS A 52 11.85 -5.47 6.31
C CYS A 52 10.73 -5.33 5.26
N ASN A 53 11.07 -4.82 4.07
CA ASN A 53 10.14 -4.74 2.96
C ASN A 53 9.70 -6.15 2.50
N LEU A 54 10.66 -7.06 2.35
CA LEU A 54 10.38 -8.46 2.02
C LEU A 54 9.54 -9.15 3.11
N LEU A 55 9.87 -8.95 4.39
CA LEU A 55 9.10 -9.51 5.50
C LEU A 55 7.66 -9.00 5.51
N PHE A 56 7.47 -7.71 5.27
CA PHE A 56 6.13 -7.13 5.15
C PHE A 56 5.34 -7.81 4.03
N PHE A 57 5.94 -7.95 2.84
CA PHE A 57 5.33 -8.64 1.71
C PHE A 57 4.92 -10.07 2.05
N VAL A 58 5.83 -10.85 2.64
CA VAL A 58 5.58 -12.25 3.03
C VAL A 58 4.46 -12.33 4.08
N ALA A 59 4.44 -11.44 5.06
CA ALA A 59 3.38 -11.40 6.08
C ALA A 59 2.00 -11.12 5.46
N MET A 60 1.93 -10.14 4.56
CA MET A 60 0.68 -9.79 3.88
C MET A 60 0.22 -10.91 2.94
N LEU A 61 1.16 -11.54 2.22
CA LEU A 61 0.87 -12.71 1.39
C LEU A 61 0.35 -13.88 2.23
N TYR A 62 0.97 -14.16 3.38
CA TYR A 62 0.52 -15.19 4.30
C TYR A 62 -0.93 -14.96 4.76
N TRP A 63 -1.26 -13.73 5.15
CA TRP A 63 -2.63 -13.39 5.53
C TRP A 63 -3.61 -13.47 4.37
N SER A 64 -3.19 -13.11 3.16
CA SER A 64 -3.99 -13.25 1.94
C SER A 64 -4.29 -14.72 1.64
N MET A 65 -3.28 -15.58 1.68
CA MET A 65 -3.44 -17.03 1.46
C MET A 65 -4.30 -17.71 2.53
N LYS A 66 -4.27 -17.18 3.76
CA LYS A 66 -5.10 -17.71 4.85
C LYS A 66 -6.57 -17.33 4.70
N ARG A 67 -6.85 -16.20 4.05
CA ARG A 67 -8.20 -15.66 3.85
C ARG A 67 -8.86 -16.12 2.55
N ILE A 68 -8.10 -16.29 1.49
CA ILE A 68 -8.64 -16.62 0.16
C ILE A 68 -9.30 -18.01 0.19
N PRO A 69 -10.58 -18.14 -0.23
CA PRO A 69 -11.29 -19.42 -0.20
C PRO A 69 -10.84 -20.40 -1.29
N PHE A 70 -10.45 -19.89 -2.45
CA PHE A 70 -10.00 -20.67 -3.62
C PHE A 70 -8.91 -19.91 -4.39
N GLY A 71 -8.18 -20.63 -5.26
CA GLY A 71 -7.13 -20.02 -6.10
C GLY A 71 -5.85 -19.65 -5.33
N LYS A 72 -5.55 -20.34 -4.23
CA LYS A 72 -4.32 -20.16 -3.45
C LYS A 72 -3.07 -20.34 -4.29
N GLU A 73 -3.10 -21.36 -5.17
CA GLU A 73 -2.01 -21.69 -6.07
C GLU A 73 -1.74 -20.55 -7.06
N VAL A 74 -2.81 -19.92 -7.58
CA VAL A 74 -2.71 -18.79 -8.51
C VAL A 74 -2.12 -17.59 -7.79
N LEU A 75 -2.65 -17.25 -6.60
CA LEU A 75 -2.14 -16.15 -5.79
C LEU A 75 -0.66 -16.35 -5.45
N PHE A 76 -0.29 -17.57 -5.03
CA PHE A 76 1.09 -17.93 -4.75
C PHE A 76 1.96 -17.84 -6.00
N GLY A 77 1.50 -18.39 -7.13
CA GLY A 77 2.22 -18.33 -8.40
C GLY A 77 2.54 -16.89 -8.83
N VAL A 78 1.56 -15.98 -8.70
CA VAL A 78 1.76 -14.55 -8.99
C VAL A 78 2.73 -13.90 -7.99
N ALA A 79 2.66 -14.27 -6.71
CA ALA A 79 3.53 -13.75 -5.66
C ALA A 79 5.00 -14.16 -5.85
N VAL A 80 5.24 -15.35 -6.40
CA VAL A 80 6.59 -15.92 -6.61
C VAL A 80 7.17 -15.56 -7.99
N LEU A 81 6.45 -14.82 -8.83
CA LEU A 81 7.02 -14.33 -10.09
C LEU A 81 8.34 -13.57 -9.84
N PRO A 82 9.38 -13.77 -10.66
CA PRO A 82 10.68 -13.13 -10.48
C PRO A 82 10.59 -11.62 -10.32
N MET A 83 9.71 -10.96 -11.08
CA MET A 83 9.49 -9.52 -11.00
C MET A 83 8.88 -9.11 -9.65
N THR A 84 7.91 -9.87 -9.15
CA THR A 84 7.27 -9.64 -7.86
C THR A 84 8.28 -9.77 -6.71
N LEU A 85 9.09 -10.84 -6.73
CA LEU A 85 10.13 -11.06 -5.72
C LEU A 85 11.23 -10.00 -5.79
N HIS A 86 11.62 -9.58 -7.01
CA HIS A 86 12.57 -8.50 -7.18
C HIS A 86 12.05 -7.19 -6.57
N LEU A 87 10.81 -6.83 -6.83
CA LEU A 87 10.17 -5.66 -6.21
C LEU A 87 10.13 -5.82 -4.69
N ALA A 88 9.71 -6.98 -4.16
CA ALA A 88 9.62 -7.23 -2.73
C ALA A 88 10.96 -7.10 -2.00
N ALA A 89 12.06 -7.48 -2.65
CA ALA A 89 13.43 -7.39 -2.13
C ALA A 89 14.12 -6.05 -2.46
N SER A 90 13.42 -5.08 -3.02
CA SER A 90 13.95 -3.76 -3.39
C SER A 90 13.38 -2.64 -2.52
N PHE A 91 13.83 -1.39 -2.72
CA PHE A 91 13.23 -0.18 -2.12
C PHE A 91 12.04 0.35 -2.93
N SER A 92 11.28 -0.54 -3.60
CA SER A 92 10.11 -0.11 -4.35
C SER A 92 8.92 0.16 -3.46
N TYR A 93 8.22 1.26 -3.71
CA TYR A 93 6.92 1.57 -3.11
C TYR A 93 5.80 0.66 -3.64
N ASP A 94 6.00 0.03 -4.81
CA ASP A 94 5.03 -0.87 -5.42
C ASP A 94 4.74 -2.10 -4.56
N VAL A 95 5.65 -2.47 -3.65
CA VAL A 95 5.46 -3.60 -2.72
C VAL A 95 4.28 -3.38 -1.79
N MET A 96 4.14 -2.17 -1.23
CA MET A 96 3.01 -1.82 -0.38
C MET A 96 1.69 -1.99 -1.13
N ILE A 97 1.63 -1.49 -2.35
CA ILE A 97 0.43 -1.58 -3.21
C ILE A 97 0.11 -3.04 -3.50
N LEU A 98 1.10 -3.80 -3.98
CA LEU A 98 0.93 -5.19 -4.37
C LEU A 98 0.47 -6.07 -3.19
N ALA A 99 1.08 -5.89 -2.03
CA ALA A 99 0.71 -6.59 -0.80
C ALA A 99 -0.72 -6.24 -0.35
N CYS A 100 -1.09 -4.95 -0.38
CA CYS A 100 -2.46 -4.51 -0.07
C CYS A 100 -3.47 -5.07 -1.07
N MET A 101 -3.13 -5.13 -2.37
CA MET A 101 -4.02 -5.67 -3.41
C MET A 101 -4.23 -7.17 -3.26
N PHE A 102 -3.20 -7.94 -2.91
CA PHE A 102 -3.35 -9.37 -2.62
C PHE A 102 -4.30 -9.59 -1.43
N LEU A 103 -4.14 -8.83 -0.35
CA LEU A 103 -5.01 -8.96 0.81
C LEU A 103 -6.43 -8.47 0.52
N LEU A 104 -6.58 -7.37 -0.21
CA LEU A 104 -7.89 -6.84 -0.61
C LEU A 104 -8.65 -7.86 -1.47
N THR A 105 -8.00 -8.44 -2.47
CA THR A 105 -8.58 -9.49 -3.32
C THR A 105 -9.00 -10.69 -2.48
N ALA A 106 -8.13 -11.17 -1.59
CA ALA A 106 -8.42 -12.30 -0.73
C ALA A 106 -9.62 -12.05 0.20
N VAL A 107 -9.70 -10.84 0.79
CA VAL A 107 -10.82 -10.45 1.66
C VAL A 107 -12.11 -10.31 0.87
N CYS A 108 -12.09 -9.71 -0.33
CA CYS A 108 -13.28 -9.61 -1.17
C CYS A 108 -13.82 -10.98 -1.56
N LEU A 109 -12.94 -11.93 -1.93
CA LEU A 109 -13.34 -13.29 -2.28
C LEU A 109 -13.86 -14.06 -1.05
N ASP A 110 -13.23 -13.93 0.12
CA ASP A 110 -13.69 -14.51 1.38
C ASP A 110 -15.11 -14.02 1.72
N LEU A 111 -15.34 -12.71 1.62
CA LEU A 111 -16.65 -12.11 1.86
C LEU A 111 -17.69 -12.48 0.81
N ALA A 112 -17.27 -12.62 -0.47
CA ALA A 112 -18.17 -12.96 -1.55
C ALA A 112 -18.61 -14.43 -1.53
N TYR A 113 -17.74 -15.35 -1.14
CA TYR A 113 -17.99 -16.79 -1.29
C TYR A 113 -18.09 -17.57 0.02
N GLU A 114 -17.21 -17.34 0.98
CA GLU A 114 -17.11 -18.16 2.21
C GLU A 114 -18.01 -17.63 3.32
N LYS A 115 -17.92 -16.34 3.64
CA LYS A 115 -18.65 -15.76 4.78
C LYS A 115 -20.14 -15.61 4.52
N ALA A 116 -20.93 -16.01 5.51
CA ALA A 116 -22.39 -15.84 5.45
C ALA A 116 -22.85 -14.37 5.60
N GLN A 117 -22.14 -13.60 6.42
CA GLN A 117 -22.46 -12.19 6.69
C GLN A 117 -21.21 -11.32 6.79
N VAL A 118 -21.29 -10.10 6.27
CA VAL A 118 -20.23 -9.08 6.38
C VAL A 118 -20.34 -8.42 7.75
N ARG A 119 -19.20 -8.38 8.46
CA ARG A 119 -19.07 -7.71 9.76
C ARG A 119 -18.43 -6.33 9.59
N VAL A 120 -18.68 -5.44 10.53
CA VAL A 120 -18.05 -4.10 10.55
C VAL A 120 -16.53 -4.16 10.47
N ARG A 121 -15.91 -5.14 11.12
CA ARG A 121 -14.44 -5.36 11.05
C ARG A 121 -13.94 -5.59 9.62
N ASP A 122 -14.71 -6.28 8.81
CA ASP A 122 -14.35 -6.57 7.41
C ASP A 122 -14.43 -5.28 6.57
N ILE A 123 -15.45 -4.45 6.81
CA ILE A 123 -15.61 -3.14 6.15
C ILE A 123 -14.46 -2.21 6.53
N VAL A 124 -14.11 -2.16 7.82
CA VAL A 124 -12.97 -1.35 8.31
C VAL A 124 -11.66 -1.82 7.66
N LEU A 125 -11.46 -3.13 7.56
CA LEU A 125 -10.26 -3.68 6.90
C LEU A 125 -10.19 -3.28 5.42
N LEU A 126 -11.32 -3.39 4.69
CA LEU A 126 -11.39 -2.95 3.28
C LEU A 126 -11.12 -1.44 3.15
N ALA A 127 -11.69 -0.63 4.04
CA ALA A 127 -11.50 0.82 4.06
C ALA A 127 -10.02 1.18 4.33
N VAL A 128 -9.37 0.49 5.27
CA VAL A 128 -7.95 0.69 5.57
C VAL A 128 -7.07 0.30 4.38
N LEU A 129 -7.32 -0.87 3.77
CA LEU A 129 -6.57 -1.30 2.59
C LEU A 129 -6.75 -0.34 1.42
N ALA A 130 -7.97 0.16 1.20
CA ALA A 130 -8.26 1.16 0.17
C ALA A 130 -7.56 2.49 0.46
N ALA A 131 -7.57 2.95 1.72
CA ALA A 131 -6.93 4.19 2.14
C ALA A 131 -5.39 4.13 2.04
N VAL A 132 -4.79 2.96 2.28
CA VAL A 132 -3.33 2.77 2.15
C VAL A 132 -2.91 2.65 0.68
N ALA A 133 -3.64 1.87 -0.11
CA ALA A 133 -3.28 1.59 -1.50
C ALA A 133 -3.59 2.76 -2.44
N GLY A 134 -4.68 3.51 -2.16
CA GLY A 134 -5.17 4.58 -3.01
C GLY A 134 -4.14 5.67 -3.31
N PRO A 135 -3.58 6.33 -2.29
CA PRO A 135 -2.62 7.42 -2.48
C PRO A 135 -1.33 7.00 -3.18
N CYS A 136 -0.98 5.72 -3.11
CA CYS A 136 0.24 5.21 -3.71
C CYS A 136 0.20 5.24 -5.24
N LYS A 137 -0.95 4.87 -5.85
CA LYS A 137 -1.07 4.84 -7.31
C LYS A 137 -2.55 4.80 -7.73
N MET A 138 -3.04 5.88 -8.33
CA MET A 138 -4.44 6.04 -8.75
C MET A 138 -4.89 4.98 -9.78
N VAL A 139 -3.95 4.43 -10.56
CA VAL A 139 -4.21 3.37 -11.55
C VAL A 139 -4.85 2.11 -10.94
N TYR A 140 -4.67 1.87 -9.64
CA TYR A 140 -5.27 0.73 -8.95
C TYR A 140 -6.70 0.98 -8.43
N ALA A 141 -7.26 2.18 -8.63
CA ALA A 141 -8.66 2.47 -8.28
C ALA A 141 -9.68 1.44 -8.81
N PRO A 142 -9.56 0.88 -10.04
CA PRO A 142 -10.47 -0.16 -10.52
C PRO A 142 -10.49 -1.42 -9.65
N MET A 143 -9.42 -1.72 -8.91
CA MET A 143 -9.37 -2.87 -7.98
C MET A 143 -10.35 -2.72 -6.81
N LEU A 144 -10.75 -1.48 -6.45
CA LEU A 144 -11.83 -1.25 -5.49
C LEU A 144 -13.17 -1.76 -6.00
N GLY A 145 -13.33 -1.90 -7.31
CA GLY A 145 -14.49 -2.55 -7.94
C GLY A 145 -14.70 -4.00 -7.47
N LEU A 146 -13.66 -4.69 -6.99
CA LEU A 146 -13.79 -6.00 -6.37
C LEU A 146 -14.70 -5.99 -5.13
N CYS A 147 -14.80 -4.87 -4.43
CA CYS A 147 -15.73 -4.71 -3.30
C CYS A 147 -17.19 -4.81 -3.75
N LEU A 148 -17.50 -4.48 -5.00
CA LEU A 148 -18.85 -4.58 -5.59
C LEU A 148 -19.25 -6.04 -5.87
N LEU A 149 -18.29 -6.97 -5.97
CA LEU A 149 -18.57 -8.40 -6.12
C LEU A 149 -19.22 -9.01 -4.87
N ILE A 150 -19.15 -8.33 -3.73
CA ILE A 150 -19.74 -8.84 -2.48
C ILE A 150 -21.27 -8.70 -2.58
N PRO A 151 -22.03 -9.84 -2.52
CA PRO A 151 -23.47 -9.81 -2.70
C PRO A 151 -24.17 -8.96 -1.64
N MET A 152 -25.12 -8.12 -2.05
CA MET A 152 -25.90 -7.23 -1.18
C MET A 152 -26.60 -7.98 -0.05
N GLN A 153 -27.02 -9.22 -0.29
CA GLN A 153 -27.72 -10.07 0.68
C GLN A 153 -26.91 -10.32 1.95
N LYS A 154 -25.57 -10.31 1.85
CA LYS A 154 -24.65 -10.56 2.98
C LYS A 154 -24.54 -9.38 3.96
N PHE A 155 -25.04 -8.22 3.57
CA PHE A 155 -25.12 -7.02 4.43
C PHE A 155 -26.45 -6.93 5.20
N GLY A 156 -27.36 -7.89 5.02
CA GLY A 156 -28.69 -7.93 5.63
C GLY A 156 -29.67 -6.94 5.02
N LYS A 157 -29.29 -5.67 4.86
CA LYS A 157 -30.11 -4.63 4.21
C LYS A 157 -29.31 -3.97 3.08
N VAL A 158 -29.98 -3.71 1.96
CA VAL A 158 -29.38 -3.01 0.80
C VAL A 158 -28.76 -1.67 1.21
N ARG A 159 -29.39 -0.95 2.15
CA ARG A 159 -28.85 0.29 2.70
C ARG A 159 -27.45 0.12 3.30
N ASN A 160 -27.21 -0.98 4.02
CA ASN A 160 -25.91 -1.23 4.64
C ASN A 160 -24.82 -1.50 3.58
N TRP A 161 -25.19 -2.13 2.46
CA TRP A 161 -24.26 -2.30 1.34
C TRP A 161 -23.82 -0.96 0.75
N PHE A 162 -24.79 -0.05 0.48
CA PHE A 162 -24.47 1.30 0.00
C PHE A 162 -23.62 2.09 0.99
N ILE A 163 -23.97 2.05 2.29
CA ILE A 163 -23.19 2.71 3.34
C ILE A 163 -21.75 2.17 3.37
N SER A 164 -21.57 0.87 3.26
CA SER A 164 -20.24 0.23 3.27
C SER A 164 -19.43 0.60 2.04
N ALA A 165 -20.03 0.55 0.84
CA ALA A 165 -19.36 0.95 -0.39
C ALA A 165 -18.96 2.43 -0.36
N PHE A 166 -19.85 3.29 0.14
CA PHE A 166 -19.60 4.72 0.31
C PHE A 166 -18.50 5.00 1.35
N ALA A 167 -18.49 4.26 2.47
CA ALA A 167 -17.46 4.37 3.49
C ALA A 167 -16.06 4.01 2.96
N VAL A 168 -15.95 2.93 2.17
CA VAL A 168 -14.69 2.54 1.52
C VAL A 168 -14.27 3.59 0.49
N GLY A 169 -15.21 4.09 -0.31
CA GLY A 169 -14.96 5.14 -1.30
C GLY A 169 -14.50 6.46 -0.66
N ILE A 170 -15.14 6.87 0.44
CA ILE A 170 -14.72 8.05 1.22
C ILE A 170 -13.34 7.84 1.82
N ALA A 171 -13.06 6.69 2.41
CA ALA A 171 -11.75 6.41 3.00
C ALA A 171 -10.64 6.50 1.94
N TRP A 172 -10.89 5.95 0.74
CA TRP A 172 -9.98 6.06 -0.39
C TRP A 172 -9.83 7.52 -0.87
N GLY A 173 -10.94 8.22 -1.11
CA GLY A 173 -10.92 9.60 -1.63
C GLY A 173 -10.31 10.58 -0.65
N MET A 174 -10.61 10.44 0.66
CA MET A 174 -10.03 11.27 1.72
C MET A 174 -8.52 11.03 1.84
N ALA A 175 -8.07 9.78 1.79
CA ALA A 175 -6.66 9.45 1.81
C ALA A 175 -5.92 10.02 0.59
N MET A 176 -6.54 9.92 -0.61
CA MET A 176 -6.03 10.53 -1.84
C MET A 176 -5.90 12.04 -1.71
N TYR A 177 -6.93 12.72 -1.19
CA TYR A 177 -6.91 14.17 -1.02
C TYR A 177 -5.85 14.60 -0.02
N LEU A 178 -5.79 13.99 1.16
CA LEU A 178 -4.86 14.39 2.23
C LEU A 178 -3.40 14.18 1.82
N VAL A 179 -3.10 13.07 1.15
CA VAL A 179 -1.72 12.75 0.76
C VAL A 179 -1.27 13.53 -0.46
N ASN A 180 -2.16 13.71 -1.45
CA ASN A 180 -1.80 14.38 -2.69
C ASN A 180 -2.08 15.90 -2.68
N SER A 181 -2.67 16.45 -1.62
CA SER A 181 -2.97 17.89 -1.52
C SER A 181 -1.73 18.77 -1.68
N GLN A 182 -0.61 18.39 -1.09
CA GLN A 182 0.65 19.12 -1.23
C GLN A 182 1.20 19.06 -2.65
N VAL A 183 1.09 17.92 -3.30
CA VAL A 183 1.51 17.71 -4.69
C VAL A 183 0.64 18.56 -5.62
N ILE A 184 -0.67 18.53 -5.43
CA ILE A 184 -1.63 19.33 -6.21
C ILE A 184 -1.35 20.84 -6.02
N ALA A 185 -1.11 21.28 -4.80
CA ALA A 185 -0.77 22.67 -4.51
C ALA A 185 0.54 23.12 -5.20
N THR A 186 1.55 22.25 -5.22
CA THR A 186 2.83 22.53 -5.89
C THR A 186 2.66 22.66 -7.41
N TYR A 187 1.86 21.78 -8.02
CA TYR A 187 1.55 21.89 -9.46
C TYR A 187 0.71 23.09 -9.79
N ALA A 188 -0.28 23.46 -8.96
CA ALA A 188 -1.08 24.67 -9.14
C ALA A 188 -0.21 25.93 -9.11
N ALA A 189 0.70 26.02 -8.12
CA ALA A 189 1.63 27.13 -8.00
C ALA A 189 2.61 27.23 -9.20
N ALA A 190 3.07 26.10 -9.73
CA ALA A 190 3.92 26.07 -10.92
C ALA A 190 3.19 26.56 -12.17
N THR A 191 1.92 26.19 -12.33
CA THR A 191 1.10 26.60 -13.47
C THR A 191 0.79 28.12 -13.45
N GLU A 192 0.60 28.69 -12.24
CA GLU A 192 0.42 30.14 -12.07
C GLU A 192 1.70 30.95 -12.35
N ALA A 193 2.87 30.35 -12.16
CA ALA A 193 4.16 30.99 -12.42
C ALA A 193 4.52 31.03 -13.93
N ASP A 194 3.93 30.13 -14.73
CA ASP A 194 4.15 30.03 -16.18
C ASP A 194 3.10 30.79 -17.00
N SER A 195 2.07 31.39 -16.36
CA SER A 195 1.02 32.23 -17.00
C SER A 195 1.31 33.70 -16.81
#